data_5c29269e720a3604f3e4cc4380cf3efd
#
_entry.id   5c29269e720a3604f3e4cc4380cf3efd
#
_cell.length_a   1.000
_cell.length_b   1.000
_cell.length_c   1.000
_cell.angle_alpha   90.00
_cell.angle_beta   90.00
_cell.angle_gamma   90.00
#
_symmetry.space_group_name_H-M   'P 1'
#
loop_
_entity.id
_entity.type
_entity.pdbx_description
1 polymer ?
#
loop_
_entity_poly.entity_id
_entity_poly.type
_entity_poly.pdbx_seq_one_letter_code
_entity_poly.pdbx_strand_id
1 'polypeptide(L)'
;MIVSRGAVLRAGGRQLSRVLGGARPTEHITEPSKGSAIRHKSSGPSDSGFCQFTAGIMPETVPMYPTLEKLGLLNAAHVRIKDLARVEELVSSLVSSGFSKLQVIADFDRTMTRVSYFGKLCDTCHGIMDNSSLMPAFYREEANKLLAKYYPIEIDPKMSEEEKIPYMIEWYNQIHELIIKCKVSQKSLEEMVSSSNARLRDGTRDLCKKLHEYGVPVLVFSAGMGDILEQVLRHFDVYTDNLKVVSNFFKYDEEGIVVGFEGDLIHMFNKNENAIHSSDYFDKLTGRNNVILLGDSLGDIKMAVGVPQPSNVLKIGFLNDKVEERLEAYMDGFDIVLIDDQTMDVVNSVVRLME
;
A
#
# COMPACT_ATOMS: atom_id res chain seq x y z
N MET A 1 11.26 5.87 3.80
CA MET A 1 10.25 5.06 4.48
C MET A 1 10.89 4.03 5.40
N ILE A 2 11.41 4.53 6.52
CA ILE A 2 12.16 3.76 7.50
C ILE A 2 11.25 3.38 8.69
N VAL A 3 9.96 3.44 8.46
CA VAL A 3 8.94 3.30 9.48
C VAL A 3 8.60 1.84 9.70
N SER A 4 9.34 1.11 10.48
CA SER A 4 8.75 -0.08 11.12
C SER A 4 9.56 -0.67 12.24
N ARG A 5 9.79 0.14 13.20
CA ARG A 5 9.99 -0.43 14.52
C ARG A 5 8.98 0.23 15.45
N GLY A 6 7.75 -0.24 15.40
CA GLY A 6 6.86 -0.12 16.53
C GLY A 6 7.52 -0.88 17.67
N ALA A 7 8.46 -0.25 18.34
CA ALA A 7 8.90 -0.68 19.65
C ALA A 7 7.71 -0.51 20.59
N VAL A 8 6.95 -1.57 20.79
CA VAL A 8 6.06 -1.68 21.92
C VAL A 8 6.96 -1.73 23.15
N LEU A 9 7.20 -0.58 23.75
CA LEU A 9 7.65 -0.46 25.12
C LEU A 9 6.55 -1.03 26.01
N ARG A 10 6.56 -2.33 26.24
CA ARG A 10 5.85 -2.95 27.37
C ARG A 10 6.56 -2.51 28.64
N ALA A 11 6.00 -1.49 29.30
CA ALA A 11 6.28 -1.21 30.69
C ALA A 11 5.97 -2.48 31.50
N GLY A 12 6.97 -2.99 32.21
CA GLY A 12 6.83 -4.12 33.11
C GLY A 12 5.86 -3.82 34.24
N GLY A 13 4.75 -4.51 34.28
CA GLY A 13 3.82 -4.59 35.40
C GLY A 13 3.83 -5.99 35.96
N ARG A 14 4.22 -6.11 37.20
CA ARG A 14 4.40 -7.34 37.99
C ARG A 14 3.13 -8.19 38.04
N GLN A 15 3.33 -9.51 37.88
CA GLN A 15 2.40 -10.56 38.31
C GLN A 15 2.01 -10.37 39.79
N LEU A 16 0.71 -10.48 40.04
CA LEU A 16 0.16 -10.95 41.29
C LEU A 16 -0.97 -11.93 40.97
N SER A 17 -0.65 -13.18 41.19
CA SER A 17 -1.57 -14.29 41.26
C SER A 17 -2.50 -14.13 42.46
N ARG A 18 -3.81 -14.36 42.32
CA ARG A 18 -4.64 -15.02 43.33
C ARG A 18 -5.87 -15.67 42.73
N VAL A 19 -5.99 -16.89 43.09
CA VAL A 19 -6.94 -17.96 42.96
C VAL A 19 -8.26 -17.68 43.67
N LEU A 20 -9.31 -18.45 43.32
CA LEU A 20 -10.62 -18.71 43.87
C LEU A 20 -11.75 -17.97 43.15
N GLY A 21 -12.76 -18.59 42.57
CA GLY A 21 -13.48 -19.78 42.91
C GLY A 21 -14.94 -19.43 42.78
N GLY A 22 -15.70 -20.22 42.02
CA GLY A 22 -17.09 -20.49 42.41
C GLY A 22 -18.23 -19.88 41.57
N ALA A 23 -18.94 -20.81 40.93
CA ALA A 23 -20.38 -20.89 40.80
C ALA A 23 -21.12 -20.18 39.65
N ARG A 24 -21.62 -21.04 38.77
CA ARG A 24 -22.87 -20.81 38.01
C ARG A 24 -24.07 -20.78 38.94
N PRO A 25 -25.16 -20.16 38.55
CA PRO A 25 -26.37 -20.98 38.35
C PRO A 25 -27.10 -20.73 37.03
N THR A 26 -27.79 -21.75 36.71
CA THR A 26 -28.72 -22.08 35.65
C THR A 26 -30.10 -21.39 35.77
N GLU A 27 -30.76 -21.33 34.60
CA GLU A 27 -32.20 -21.39 34.35
C GLU A 27 -33.10 -20.18 34.67
N HIS A 28 -33.84 -19.67 33.69
CA HIS A 28 -35.27 -20.06 33.51
C HIS A 28 -35.84 -19.56 32.17
N ILE A 29 -36.40 -20.53 31.46
CA ILE A 29 -37.32 -20.40 30.34
C ILE A 29 -38.71 -20.00 30.87
N THR A 30 -39.39 -19.05 30.23
CA THR A 30 -40.86 -19.01 30.21
C THR A 30 -41.36 -18.28 28.96
N GLU A 31 -41.96 -19.01 28.05
CA GLU A 31 -43.15 -18.67 27.29
C GLU A 31 -44.37 -19.27 28.07
N PRO A 32 -45.64 -19.00 27.73
CA PRO A 32 -46.32 -18.15 26.75
C PRO A 32 -47.60 -17.47 27.29
N SER A 33 -48.28 -16.66 26.52
CA SER A 33 -49.76 -16.67 26.61
C SER A 33 -50.46 -16.09 25.38
N LYS A 34 -51.40 -16.88 24.89
CA LYS A 34 -52.43 -16.62 23.87
C LYS A 34 -53.56 -15.77 24.45
N GLY A 35 -54.23 -15.04 23.58
CA GLY A 35 -55.61 -14.54 23.82
C GLY A 35 -55.83 -13.31 22.93
N SER A 36 -56.88 -13.11 22.26
CA SER A 36 -58.10 -13.78 21.84
C SER A 36 -58.77 -12.88 20.80
N ALA A 37 -59.46 -13.49 19.90
CA ALA A 37 -60.19 -12.88 18.79
C ALA A 37 -61.39 -12.04 19.28
N ILE A 38 -61.68 -10.93 18.59
CA ILE A 38 -63.03 -10.39 18.52
C ILE A 38 -63.37 -10.13 17.03
N ARG A 39 -64.42 -10.82 16.58
CA ARG A 39 -65.11 -10.64 15.32
C ARG A 39 -66.09 -9.47 15.43
N HIS A 40 -66.12 -8.61 14.42
CA HIS A 40 -67.37 -7.94 14.04
C HIS A 40 -67.60 -8.05 12.54
N LYS A 41 -68.77 -8.57 12.19
CA LYS A 41 -69.36 -8.63 10.83
C LYS A 41 -70.10 -7.33 10.55
N SER A 42 -70.02 -6.80 9.33
CA SER A 42 -71.18 -6.29 8.57
C SER A 42 -70.79 -6.09 7.10
N SER A 43 -71.41 -6.89 6.28
CA SER A 43 -72.26 -6.69 5.10
C SER A 43 -71.77 -5.72 4.01
N GLY A 44 -71.64 -6.32 2.79
CA GLY A 44 -71.30 -5.75 1.50
C GLY A 44 -72.41 -4.88 0.87
N PRO A 45 -72.34 -4.52 -0.43
CA PRO A 45 -72.22 -5.42 -1.58
C PRO A 45 -71.27 -4.92 -2.72
N SER A 46 -70.88 -5.86 -3.54
CA SER A 46 -70.58 -5.90 -4.98
C SER A 46 -70.27 -4.61 -5.75
N ASP A 47 -69.05 -4.57 -6.35
CA ASP A 47 -69.00 -4.41 -7.81
C ASP A 47 -67.70 -4.96 -8.41
N SER A 48 -67.90 -5.65 -9.52
CA SER A 48 -66.91 -6.33 -10.31
C SER A 48 -66.02 -5.39 -11.11
N GLY A 49 -64.73 -5.45 -10.88
CA GLY A 49 -63.74 -4.84 -11.76
C GLY A 49 -62.46 -5.62 -11.67
N PHE A 50 -62.32 -6.69 -12.48
CA PHE A 50 -61.05 -7.41 -12.68
C PHE A 50 -60.09 -6.50 -13.41
N CYS A 51 -59.33 -5.68 -12.69
CA CYS A 51 -58.12 -5.07 -13.21
C CYS A 51 -57.02 -6.13 -13.13
N GLN A 52 -56.68 -6.73 -14.27
CA GLN A 52 -55.45 -7.49 -14.43
C GLN A 52 -54.27 -6.51 -14.25
N PHE A 53 -53.69 -6.50 -13.07
CA PHE A 53 -52.35 -5.95 -12.91
C PHE A 53 -51.39 -6.87 -13.66
N THR A 54 -51.05 -6.50 -14.89
CA THR A 54 -49.83 -6.98 -15.52
C THR A 54 -48.70 -6.60 -14.58
N ALA A 55 -48.02 -7.62 -14.04
CA ALA A 55 -46.78 -7.44 -13.32
C ALA A 55 -45.80 -6.72 -14.27
N GLY A 56 -45.74 -5.40 -14.16
CA GLY A 56 -44.74 -4.60 -14.85
C GLY A 56 -43.38 -5.12 -14.37
N ILE A 57 -42.58 -5.60 -15.31
CA ILE A 57 -41.18 -5.87 -15.10
C ILE A 57 -40.62 -4.52 -14.63
N MET A 58 -40.24 -4.45 -13.33
CA MET A 58 -39.53 -3.31 -12.82
C MET A 58 -38.27 -3.18 -13.69
N PRO A 59 -37.95 -2.00 -14.25
CA PRO A 59 -36.71 -1.88 -14.98
C PRO A 59 -35.57 -2.20 -14.01
N GLU A 60 -34.69 -3.11 -14.42
CA GLU A 60 -33.43 -3.33 -13.70
C GLU A 60 -32.80 -1.97 -13.47
N THR A 61 -32.64 -1.57 -12.23
CA THR A 61 -31.98 -0.31 -11.88
C THR A 61 -30.52 -0.46 -12.32
N VAL A 62 -30.16 0.26 -13.39
CA VAL A 62 -28.76 0.33 -13.81
C VAL A 62 -27.94 0.82 -12.61
N PRO A 63 -26.90 0.07 -12.19
CA PRO A 63 -26.06 0.49 -11.08
C PRO A 63 -25.51 1.89 -11.33
N MET A 64 -25.49 2.73 -10.30
CA MET A 64 -24.95 4.10 -10.41
C MET A 64 -23.44 4.07 -10.71
N TYR A 65 -22.74 3.05 -10.22
CA TYR A 65 -21.29 2.84 -10.40
C TYR A 65 -21.00 1.42 -10.89
N PRO A 66 -21.26 1.12 -12.17
CA PRO A 66 -21.22 -0.24 -12.69
C PRO A 66 -19.82 -0.85 -12.71
N THR A 67 -18.77 -0.04 -12.87
CA THR A 67 -17.39 -0.51 -12.87
C THR A 67 -16.94 -0.84 -11.46
N LEU A 68 -17.23 0.01 -10.49
CA LEU A 68 -16.88 -0.23 -9.08
C LEU A 68 -17.65 -1.42 -8.51
N GLU A 69 -18.88 -1.66 -8.97
CA GLU A 69 -19.67 -2.83 -8.58
C GLU A 69 -19.04 -4.11 -9.13
N LYS A 70 -18.64 -4.13 -10.42
CA LYS A 70 -17.91 -5.26 -11.02
C LYS A 70 -16.61 -5.59 -10.29
N LEU A 71 -15.93 -4.56 -9.79
CA LEU A 71 -14.71 -4.70 -8.98
C LEU A 71 -15.00 -5.14 -7.54
N GLY A 72 -16.25 -5.13 -7.10
CA GLY A 72 -16.63 -5.44 -5.73
C GLY A 72 -16.20 -4.39 -4.70
N LEU A 73 -15.82 -3.18 -5.14
CA LEU A 73 -15.24 -2.15 -4.26
C LEU A 73 -16.28 -1.48 -3.36
N LEU A 74 -17.53 -1.40 -3.79
CA LEU A 74 -18.60 -0.71 -3.04
C LEU A 74 -18.92 -1.36 -1.69
N ASN A 75 -18.69 -2.67 -1.56
CA ASN A 75 -19.03 -3.45 -0.37
C ASN A 75 -17.79 -4.03 0.35
N ALA A 76 -16.58 -3.71 -0.10
CA ALA A 76 -15.35 -4.22 0.49
C ALA A 76 -15.02 -3.48 1.80
N ALA A 77 -15.02 -4.21 2.92
CA ALA A 77 -14.86 -3.62 4.25
C ALA A 77 -13.54 -2.86 4.46
N HIS A 78 -12.49 -3.23 3.73
CA HIS A 78 -11.16 -2.62 3.78
C HIS A 78 -10.96 -1.49 2.77
N VAL A 79 -11.92 -1.22 1.88
CA VAL A 79 -11.83 -0.17 0.85
C VAL A 79 -12.53 1.09 1.32
N ARG A 80 -11.90 2.24 1.10
CA ARG A 80 -12.49 3.57 1.28
C ARG A 80 -12.29 4.40 0.02
N ILE A 81 -13.37 5.03 -0.43
CA ILE A 81 -13.41 5.91 -1.60
C ILE A 81 -14.16 7.16 -1.17
N LYS A 82 -13.55 8.34 -1.31
CA LYS A 82 -14.19 9.62 -0.95
C LYS A 82 -15.15 10.08 -2.04
N ASP A 83 -14.75 9.96 -3.30
CA ASP A 83 -15.52 10.38 -4.48
C ASP A 83 -15.73 9.19 -5.42
N LEU A 84 -16.86 8.50 -5.24
CA LEU A 84 -17.23 7.34 -6.06
C LEU A 84 -17.40 7.68 -7.54
N ALA A 85 -17.97 8.87 -7.85
CA ALA A 85 -18.21 9.26 -9.23
C ALA A 85 -16.88 9.48 -9.97
N ARG A 86 -15.94 10.15 -9.34
CA ARG A 86 -14.59 10.35 -9.87
C ARG A 86 -13.85 9.02 -10.09
N VAL A 87 -13.90 8.10 -9.13
CA VAL A 87 -13.20 6.81 -9.25
C VAL A 87 -13.85 5.94 -10.32
N GLU A 88 -15.17 5.94 -10.44
CA GLU A 88 -15.89 5.27 -11.54
C GLU A 88 -15.42 5.79 -12.91
N GLU A 89 -15.34 7.11 -13.08
CA GLU A 89 -14.87 7.73 -14.31
C GLU A 89 -13.41 7.39 -14.61
N LEU A 90 -12.51 7.49 -13.60
CA LEU A 90 -11.10 7.17 -13.74
C LEU A 90 -10.89 5.71 -14.17
N VAL A 91 -11.50 4.76 -13.46
CA VAL A 91 -11.34 3.32 -13.76
C VAL A 91 -11.95 3.00 -15.13
N SER A 92 -13.14 3.51 -15.45
CA SER A 92 -13.78 3.31 -16.75
C SER A 92 -12.93 3.88 -17.90
N SER A 93 -12.30 5.04 -17.69
CA SER A 93 -11.39 5.64 -18.67
C SER A 93 -10.10 4.82 -18.85
N LEU A 94 -9.50 4.32 -17.76
CA LEU A 94 -8.34 3.42 -17.82
C LEU A 94 -8.67 2.16 -18.60
N VAL A 95 -9.81 1.52 -18.29
CA VAL A 95 -10.26 0.29 -18.96
C VAL A 95 -10.50 0.53 -20.46
N SER A 96 -11.18 1.59 -20.82
CA SER A 96 -11.48 1.91 -22.24
C SER A 96 -10.24 2.26 -23.06
N SER A 97 -9.22 2.84 -22.42
CA SER A 97 -7.96 3.24 -23.08
C SER A 97 -7.02 2.06 -23.32
N GLY A 98 -7.14 1.01 -22.54
CA GLY A 98 -6.35 -0.23 -22.66
C GLY A 98 -4.88 -0.09 -22.26
N PHE A 99 -4.16 -1.22 -22.30
CA PHE A 99 -2.78 -1.33 -21.83
C PHE A 99 -1.76 -0.47 -22.60
N SER A 100 -2.04 -0.13 -23.85
CA SER A 100 -1.12 0.68 -24.66
C SER A 100 -0.94 2.11 -24.16
N LYS A 101 -1.88 2.60 -23.34
CA LYS A 101 -1.86 3.93 -22.73
C LYS A 101 -1.46 3.91 -21.26
N LEU A 102 -1.32 2.72 -20.67
CA LEU A 102 -1.06 2.54 -19.25
C LEU A 102 0.44 2.54 -18.93
N GLN A 103 0.79 3.13 -17.79
CA GLN A 103 2.00 2.90 -17.03
C GLN A 103 1.64 2.76 -15.54
N VAL A 104 2.49 2.07 -14.78
CA VAL A 104 2.33 1.91 -13.33
C VAL A 104 3.50 2.57 -12.63
N ILE A 105 3.22 3.35 -11.58
CA ILE A 105 4.22 3.93 -10.69
C ILE A 105 3.92 3.42 -9.29
N ALA A 106 4.86 2.74 -8.66
CA ALA A 106 4.68 2.15 -7.35
C ALA A 106 5.83 2.50 -6.42
N ASP A 107 5.52 2.85 -5.17
CA ASP A 107 6.46 2.72 -4.09
C ASP A 107 6.71 1.24 -3.79
N PHE A 108 7.79 0.93 -3.07
CA PHE A 108 8.19 -0.45 -2.81
C PHE A 108 7.85 -0.93 -1.41
N ASP A 109 8.53 -0.35 -0.39
CA ASP A 109 8.41 -0.80 1.00
C ASP A 109 7.00 -0.55 1.53
N ARG A 110 6.28 -1.62 1.95
CA ARG A 110 4.89 -1.57 2.44
C ARG A 110 3.83 -1.19 1.41
N THR A 111 4.26 -0.99 0.17
CA THR A 111 3.40 -0.83 -1.00
C THR A 111 3.41 -2.11 -1.82
N MET A 112 4.52 -2.47 -2.48
CA MET A 112 4.66 -3.76 -3.14
C MET A 112 4.97 -4.88 -2.15
N THR A 113 5.62 -4.55 -1.02
CA THR A 113 5.89 -5.49 0.07
C THR A 113 4.80 -5.45 1.15
N ARG A 114 4.64 -6.56 1.87
CA ARG A 114 3.74 -6.67 3.02
C ARG A 114 4.27 -5.91 4.22
N VAL A 115 3.36 -5.44 5.06
CA VAL A 115 3.70 -4.90 6.38
C VAL A 115 3.94 -6.00 7.38
N SER A 116 3.14 -7.07 7.32
CA SER A 116 3.21 -8.18 8.27
C SER A 116 2.88 -9.51 7.62
N TYR A 117 3.42 -10.57 8.23
CA TYR A 117 3.12 -11.95 7.86
C TYR A 117 3.01 -12.80 9.12
N PHE A 118 1.88 -13.49 9.32
CA PHE A 118 1.57 -14.24 10.54
C PHE A 118 1.82 -13.46 11.84
N GLY A 119 1.40 -12.18 11.87
CA GLY A 119 1.52 -11.30 13.04
C GLY A 119 2.94 -10.80 13.34
N LYS A 120 3.92 -11.06 12.46
CA LYS A 120 5.28 -10.51 12.54
C LYS A 120 5.44 -9.43 11.48
N LEU A 121 6.09 -8.32 11.84
CA LEU A 121 6.44 -7.28 10.87
C LEU A 121 7.41 -7.83 9.83
N CYS A 122 7.15 -7.54 8.57
CA CYS A 122 8.08 -7.84 7.48
C CYS A 122 9.19 -6.77 7.41
N ASP A 123 10.36 -7.18 6.95
CA ASP A 123 11.49 -6.28 6.75
C ASP A 123 11.26 -5.39 5.53
N THR A 124 11.54 -4.10 5.69
CA THR A 124 11.75 -3.14 4.60
C THR A 124 13.17 -3.28 4.05
N CYS A 125 13.53 -2.56 2.99
CA CYS A 125 14.90 -2.54 2.47
C CYS A 125 15.93 -2.21 3.58
N HIS A 126 15.64 -1.23 4.43
CA HIS A 126 16.49 -0.93 5.60
C HIS A 126 16.40 -2.05 6.65
N GLY A 127 15.21 -2.58 6.91
CA GLY A 127 15.01 -3.67 7.86
C GLY A 127 15.79 -4.93 7.51
N ILE A 128 15.95 -5.25 6.23
CA ILE A 128 16.78 -6.36 5.76
C ILE A 128 18.22 -6.19 6.23
N MET A 129 18.81 -5.00 6.06
CA MET A 129 20.16 -4.72 6.56
C MET A 129 20.21 -4.69 8.08
N ASP A 130 19.28 -3.97 8.72
CA ASP A 130 19.22 -3.83 10.18
C ASP A 130 19.14 -5.16 10.93
N ASN A 131 18.43 -6.13 10.35
CA ASN A 131 18.20 -7.44 10.96
C ASN A 131 19.19 -8.53 10.48
N SER A 132 20.02 -8.23 9.47
CA SER A 132 20.99 -9.18 8.94
C SER A 132 22.11 -9.49 9.95
N SER A 133 22.45 -10.77 10.09
CA SER A 133 23.62 -11.21 10.85
C SER A 133 24.95 -10.86 10.18
N LEU A 134 24.91 -10.50 8.90
CA LEU A 134 26.10 -10.08 8.13
C LEU A 134 26.49 -8.62 8.43
N MET A 135 25.61 -7.84 9.05
CA MET A 135 25.93 -6.48 9.46
C MET A 135 26.68 -6.48 10.80
N PRO A 136 27.74 -5.67 10.96
CA PRO A 136 28.45 -5.53 12.22
C PRO A 136 27.53 -5.13 13.38
N ALA A 137 27.80 -5.59 14.60
CA ALA A 137 26.96 -5.33 15.76
C ALA A 137 26.75 -3.82 16.03
N PHE A 138 27.79 -2.98 15.80
CA PHE A 138 27.71 -1.53 16.00
C PHE A 138 26.70 -0.87 15.04
N TYR A 139 26.52 -1.42 13.85
CA TYR A 139 25.57 -0.86 12.87
C TYR A 139 24.15 -0.77 13.44
N ARG A 140 23.66 -1.88 13.97
CA ARG A 140 22.29 -1.93 14.52
C ARG A 140 22.09 -0.96 15.69
N GLU A 141 23.13 -0.81 16.53
CA GLU A 141 23.06 0.13 17.65
C GLU A 141 22.97 1.56 17.17
N GLU A 142 23.82 1.98 16.23
CA GLU A 142 23.84 3.33 15.69
C GLU A 142 22.59 3.61 14.85
N ALA A 143 22.16 2.69 13.99
CA ALA A 143 20.92 2.80 13.21
C ALA A 143 19.69 2.99 14.12
N ASN A 144 19.61 2.28 15.27
CA ASN A 144 18.55 2.48 16.24
C ASN A 144 18.57 3.86 16.90
N LYS A 145 19.77 4.42 17.18
CA LYS A 145 19.90 5.78 17.73
C LYS A 145 19.40 6.81 16.72
N LEU A 146 19.76 6.65 15.46
CA LEU A 146 19.28 7.53 14.38
C LEU A 146 17.76 7.42 14.21
N LEU A 147 17.22 6.21 14.19
CA LEU A 147 15.77 6.00 14.13
C LEU A 147 15.05 6.70 15.29
N ALA A 148 15.53 6.52 16.51
CA ALA A 148 14.93 7.15 17.70
C ALA A 148 14.97 8.67 17.66
N LYS A 149 16.00 9.27 17.02
CA LYS A 149 16.14 10.72 16.86
C LYS A 149 15.20 11.27 15.79
N TYR A 150 15.15 10.65 14.61
CA TYR A 150 14.53 11.27 13.43
C TYR A 150 13.10 10.78 13.15
N TYR A 151 12.74 9.55 13.53
CA TYR A 151 11.40 9.03 13.28
C TYR A 151 10.29 9.87 13.92
N PRO A 152 10.42 10.40 15.16
CA PRO A 152 9.40 11.30 15.71
C PRO A 152 9.19 12.57 14.88
N ILE A 153 10.24 13.09 14.22
CA ILE A 153 10.15 14.27 13.34
C ILE A 153 9.44 13.92 12.04
N GLU A 154 9.79 12.78 11.46
CA GLU A 154 9.16 12.28 10.22
C GLU A 154 7.63 12.22 10.34
N ILE A 155 7.13 11.69 11.46
CA ILE A 155 5.71 11.44 11.67
C ILE A 155 4.96 12.59 12.36
N ASP A 156 5.63 13.70 12.72
CA ASP A 156 5.00 14.81 13.42
C ASP A 156 3.97 15.51 12.50
N PRO A 157 2.67 15.48 12.84
CA PRO A 157 1.64 16.12 12.01
C PRO A 157 1.65 17.66 12.11
N LYS A 158 2.41 18.23 13.06
CA LYS A 158 2.49 19.68 13.29
C LYS A 158 3.58 20.36 12.47
N MET A 159 4.53 19.60 11.96
CA MET A 159 5.59 20.08 11.11
C MET A 159 5.18 19.97 9.63
N SER A 160 5.47 21.01 8.84
CA SER A 160 5.31 20.97 7.38
C SER A 160 6.35 20.05 6.73
N GLU A 161 6.13 19.66 5.48
CA GLU A 161 7.11 18.86 4.72
C GLU A 161 8.44 19.63 4.61
N GLU A 162 8.39 20.94 4.33
CA GLU A 162 9.55 21.80 4.18
C GLU A 162 10.39 21.86 5.46
N GLU A 163 9.76 21.90 6.61
CA GLU A 163 10.44 21.87 7.91
C GLU A 163 11.10 20.50 8.19
N LYS A 164 10.53 19.41 7.68
CA LYS A 164 11.05 18.04 7.87
C LYS A 164 12.23 17.72 6.94
N ILE A 165 12.25 18.26 5.73
CA ILE A 165 13.25 17.93 4.70
C ILE A 165 14.69 17.99 5.21
N PRO A 166 15.17 19.04 5.90
CA PRO A 166 16.54 19.09 6.39
C PRO A 166 16.90 17.93 7.34
N TYR A 167 15.97 17.54 8.20
CA TYR A 167 16.17 16.42 9.13
C TYR A 167 16.20 15.07 8.40
N MET A 168 15.40 14.92 7.35
CA MET A 168 15.43 13.69 6.54
C MET A 168 16.75 13.57 5.78
N ILE A 169 17.20 14.65 5.16
CA ILE A 169 18.52 14.68 4.49
C ILE A 169 19.65 14.33 5.47
N GLU A 170 19.63 14.91 6.68
CA GLU A 170 20.62 14.61 7.73
C GLU A 170 20.56 13.12 8.11
N TRP A 171 19.36 12.59 8.32
CA TRP A 171 19.17 11.18 8.70
C TRP A 171 19.69 10.22 7.64
N TYR A 172 19.27 10.41 6.39
CA TYR A 172 19.71 9.56 5.29
C TYR A 172 21.21 9.60 5.09
N ASN A 173 21.83 10.79 5.14
CA ASN A 173 23.29 10.93 5.03
C ASN A 173 24.01 10.17 6.15
N GLN A 174 23.54 10.26 7.39
CA GLN A 174 24.13 9.52 8.52
C GLN A 174 23.97 8.00 8.38
N ILE A 175 22.82 7.51 7.88
CA ILE A 175 22.64 6.08 7.58
C ILE A 175 23.57 5.65 6.43
N HIS A 176 23.69 6.43 5.37
CA HIS A 176 24.58 6.14 4.25
C HIS A 176 26.04 6.05 4.70
N GLU A 177 26.51 7.01 5.49
CA GLU A 177 27.86 6.96 6.07
C GLU A 177 28.07 5.71 6.96
N LEU A 178 27.04 5.34 7.72
CA LEU A 178 27.09 4.15 8.58
C LEU A 178 27.21 2.87 7.74
N ILE A 179 26.45 2.76 6.64
CA ILE A 179 26.51 1.63 5.71
C ILE A 179 27.91 1.53 5.07
N ILE A 180 28.49 2.66 4.61
CA ILE A 180 29.84 2.70 4.04
C ILE A 180 30.87 2.19 5.05
N LYS A 181 30.78 2.60 6.32
CA LYS A 181 31.67 2.14 7.40
C LYS A 181 31.60 0.63 7.63
N CYS A 182 30.46 0.01 7.31
CA CYS A 182 30.27 -1.44 7.45
C CYS A 182 30.97 -2.26 6.35
N LYS A 183 31.43 -1.63 5.28
CA LYS A 183 32.08 -2.31 4.14
C LYS A 183 31.24 -3.47 3.59
N VAL A 184 29.97 -3.20 3.35
CA VAL A 184 29.02 -4.19 2.82
C VAL A 184 29.49 -4.66 1.45
N SER A 185 29.54 -5.98 1.24
CA SER A 185 29.89 -6.57 -0.04
C SER A 185 28.64 -6.78 -0.90
N GLN A 186 28.74 -6.48 -2.19
CA GLN A 186 27.69 -6.77 -3.17
C GLN A 186 27.26 -8.26 -3.11
N LYS A 187 28.21 -9.16 -2.91
CA LYS A 187 27.97 -10.61 -2.83
C LYS A 187 27.13 -11.01 -1.60
N SER A 188 27.11 -10.18 -0.54
CA SER A 188 26.34 -10.49 0.66
C SER A 188 24.86 -10.11 0.55
N LEU A 189 24.45 -9.32 -0.45
CA LEU A 189 23.09 -8.85 -0.57
C LEU A 189 22.07 -9.96 -0.79
N GLU A 190 22.43 -10.97 -1.60
CA GLU A 190 21.55 -12.12 -1.83
C GLU A 190 21.29 -12.91 -0.54
N GLU A 191 22.33 -13.14 0.26
CA GLU A 191 22.20 -13.81 1.55
C GLU A 191 21.39 -12.97 2.55
N MET A 192 21.59 -11.63 2.58
CA MET A 192 20.80 -10.73 3.42
C MET A 192 19.31 -10.82 3.07
N VAL A 193 18.97 -10.78 1.78
CA VAL A 193 17.59 -10.87 1.31
C VAL A 193 16.99 -12.25 1.56
N SER A 194 17.68 -13.31 1.18
CA SER A 194 17.16 -14.69 1.34
C SER A 194 16.94 -15.09 2.78
N SER A 195 17.76 -14.58 3.72
CA SER A 195 17.62 -14.82 5.16
C SER A 195 16.61 -13.89 5.85
N SER A 196 16.10 -12.86 5.17
CA SER A 196 15.16 -11.91 5.71
C SER A 196 13.73 -12.45 5.78
N ASN A 197 12.86 -11.73 6.48
CA ASN A 197 11.44 -12.02 6.47
C ASN A 197 10.64 -11.10 5.50
N ALA A 198 11.31 -10.40 4.58
CA ALA A 198 10.66 -9.60 3.56
C ALA A 198 9.71 -10.46 2.73
N ARG A 199 8.55 -9.94 2.40
CA ARG A 199 7.51 -10.62 1.58
C ARG A 199 6.84 -9.62 0.67
N LEU A 200 6.51 -10.03 -0.54
CA LEU A 200 5.62 -9.26 -1.41
C LEU A 200 4.16 -9.40 -0.94
N ARG A 201 3.33 -8.40 -1.22
CA ARG A 201 1.87 -8.56 -1.07
C ARG A 201 1.37 -9.68 -1.96
N ASP A 202 0.36 -10.41 -1.51
CA ASP A 202 -0.23 -11.48 -2.30
C ASP A 202 -0.76 -10.91 -3.62
N GLY A 203 -0.52 -11.62 -4.72
CA GLY A 203 -0.90 -11.16 -6.07
C GLY A 203 0.07 -10.19 -6.74
N THR A 204 1.17 -9.76 -6.07
CA THR A 204 2.19 -8.89 -6.71
C THR A 204 2.85 -9.59 -7.90
N ARG A 205 3.15 -10.91 -7.78
CA ARG A 205 3.72 -11.69 -8.88
C ARG A 205 2.78 -11.74 -10.09
N ASP A 206 1.49 -11.96 -9.85
CA ASP A 206 0.48 -12.01 -10.92
C ASP A 206 0.35 -10.64 -11.60
N LEU A 207 0.36 -9.55 -10.81
CA LEU A 207 0.36 -8.18 -11.32
C LEU A 207 1.58 -7.92 -12.22
N CYS A 208 2.79 -8.18 -11.74
CA CYS A 208 4.03 -7.95 -12.50
C CYS A 208 4.06 -8.78 -13.79
N LYS A 209 3.67 -10.06 -13.71
CA LYS A 209 3.57 -10.94 -14.86
C LYS A 209 2.61 -10.39 -15.91
N LYS A 210 1.42 -9.96 -15.49
CA LYS A 210 0.41 -9.40 -16.38
C LYS A 210 0.89 -8.11 -17.05
N LEU A 211 1.44 -7.18 -16.25
CA LEU A 211 1.99 -5.93 -16.78
C LEU A 211 3.13 -6.19 -17.78
N HIS A 212 3.97 -7.19 -17.52
CA HIS A 212 5.02 -7.60 -18.45
C HIS A 212 4.45 -8.19 -19.75
N GLU A 213 3.47 -9.10 -19.68
CA GLU A 213 2.80 -9.71 -20.84
C GLU A 213 2.20 -8.68 -21.79
N TYR A 214 1.64 -7.58 -21.23
CA TYR A 214 1.07 -6.49 -22.03
C TYR A 214 2.06 -5.34 -22.30
N GLY A 215 3.34 -5.50 -21.97
CA GLY A 215 4.37 -4.48 -22.18
C GLY A 215 4.08 -3.16 -21.48
N VAL A 216 3.43 -3.20 -20.31
CA VAL A 216 3.13 -2.01 -19.50
C VAL A 216 4.36 -1.65 -18.68
N PRO A 217 4.94 -0.44 -18.85
CA PRO A 217 6.05 0.02 -18.03
C PRO A 217 5.68 0.14 -16.56
N VAL A 218 6.58 -0.32 -15.69
CA VAL A 218 6.46 -0.22 -14.24
C VAL A 218 7.65 0.56 -13.70
N LEU A 219 7.39 1.70 -13.07
CA LEU A 219 8.38 2.45 -12.31
C LEU A 219 8.23 2.11 -10.83
N VAL A 220 9.26 1.48 -10.25
CA VAL A 220 9.36 1.32 -8.80
C VAL A 220 10.21 2.46 -8.26
N PHE A 221 9.57 3.35 -7.50
CA PHE A 221 10.19 4.58 -7.00
C PHE A 221 10.29 4.53 -5.48
N SER A 222 11.46 4.26 -4.95
CA SER A 222 11.69 4.04 -3.53
C SER A 222 12.77 4.95 -2.95
N ALA A 223 12.59 5.33 -1.69
CA ALA A 223 13.61 6.01 -0.90
C ALA A 223 14.53 5.01 -0.13
N GLY A 224 14.34 3.72 -0.34
CA GLY A 224 15.19 2.67 0.23
C GLY A 224 16.54 2.49 -0.50
N MET A 225 17.21 1.36 -0.27
CA MET A 225 18.42 0.97 -0.97
C MET A 225 18.06 0.20 -2.25
N GLY A 226 18.45 0.74 -3.42
CA GLY A 226 18.09 0.21 -4.73
C GLY A 226 18.60 -1.22 -4.96
N ASP A 227 19.82 -1.52 -4.55
CA ASP A 227 20.43 -2.84 -4.69
C ASP A 227 19.69 -3.91 -3.88
N ILE A 228 19.28 -3.58 -2.66
CA ILE A 228 18.47 -4.47 -1.82
C ILE A 228 17.09 -4.67 -2.45
N LEU A 229 16.46 -3.60 -2.93
CA LEU A 229 15.17 -3.63 -3.59
C LEU A 229 15.20 -4.53 -4.84
N GLU A 230 16.16 -4.33 -5.73
CA GLU A 230 16.33 -5.17 -6.91
C GLU A 230 16.56 -6.64 -6.54
N GLN A 231 17.37 -6.88 -5.51
CA GLN A 231 17.63 -8.24 -5.03
C GLN A 231 16.35 -8.89 -4.47
N VAL A 232 15.47 -8.14 -3.77
CA VAL A 232 14.15 -8.65 -3.35
C VAL A 232 13.28 -8.97 -4.56
N LEU A 233 13.21 -8.08 -5.56
CA LEU A 233 12.43 -8.34 -6.78
C LEU A 233 12.92 -9.60 -7.51
N ARG A 234 14.24 -9.82 -7.59
CA ARG A 234 14.85 -11.03 -8.18
C ARG A 234 14.55 -12.27 -7.35
N HIS A 235 14.67 -12.19 -6.03
CA HIS A 235 14.38 -13.30 -5.12
C HIS A 235 12.94 -13.83 -5.26
N PHE A 236 11.99 -12.94 -5.58
CA PHE A 236 10.59 -13.31 -5.80
C PHE A 236 10.20 -13.49 -7.28
N ASP A 237 11.15 -13.51 -8.23
CA ASP A 237 10.95 -13.67 -9.67
C ASP A 237 9.97 -12.63 -10.28
N VAL A 238 10.08 -11.37 -9.86
CA VAL A 238 9.23 -10.27 -10.38
C VAL A 238 10.06 -9.16 -11.05
N TYR A 239 11.36 -9.30 -11.16
CA TYR A 239 12.24 -8.35 -11.84
C TYR A 239 12.25 -8.63 -13.35
N THR A 240 11.52 -7.83 -14.11
CA THR A 240 11.32 -7.98 -15.55
C THR A 240 11.82 -6.74 -16.31
N ASP A 241 12.00 -6.84 -17.63
CA ASP A 241 12.58 -5.80 -18.47
C ASP A 241 11.68 -4.56 -18.66
N ASN A 242 10.37 -4.69 -18.39
CA ASN A 242 9.43 -3.56 -18.33
C ASN A 242 9.47 -2.79 -17.00
N LEU A 243 10.28 -3.25 -16.03
CA LEU A 243 10.38 -2.66 -14.72
C LEU A 243 11.65 -1.81 -14.60
N LYS A 244 11.50 -0.55 -14.19
CA LYS A 244 12.59 0.37 -13.86
C LYS A 244 12.56 0.70 -12.38
N VAL A 245 13.72 0.59 -11.71
CA VAL A 245 13.89 1.03 -10.32
C VAL A 245 14.56 2.40 -10.31
N VAL A 246 14.01 3.32 -9.52
CA VAL A 246 14.62 4.59 -9.14
C VAL A 246 14.68 4.62 -7.61
N SER A 247 15.90 4.63 -7.08
CA SER A 247 16.16 4.50 -5.63
C SER A 247 17.60 4.93 -5.30
N ASN A 248 18.01 4.84 -4.04
CA ASN A 248 19.40 5.11 -3.62
C ASN A 248 20.25 3.85 -3.88
N PHE A 249 21.03 3.86 -4.96
CA PHE A 249 21.92 2.76 -5.33
C PHE A 249 23.29 2.89 -4.67
N PHE A 250 23.90 1.74 -4.35
CA PHE A 250 25.26 1.69 -3.85
C PHE A 250 26.28 1.95 -4.96
N LYS A 251 27.36 2.64 -4.60
CA LYS A 251 28.57 2.72 -5.40
C LYS A 251 29.60 1.73 -4.82
N TYR A 252 30.16 0.88 -5.69
CA TYR A 252 31.11 -0.15 -5.31
C TYR A 252 32.53 0.20 -5.77
N ASP A 253 33.53 -0.30 -5.03
CA ASP A 253 34.91 -0.37 -5.49
C ASP A 253 35.16 -1.61 -6.38
N GLU A 254 36.43 -1.80 -6.77
CA GLU A 254 36.84 -2.92 -7.64
C GLU A 254 36.66 -4.30 -6.97
N GLU A 255 36.68 -4.36 -5.64
CA GLU A 255 36.43 -5.57 -4.84
C GLU A 255 34.92 -5.85 -4.62
N GLY A 256 34.06 -4.93 -5.04
CA GLY A 256 32.61 -5.00 -4.85
C GLY A 256 32.17 -4.62 -3.44
N ILE A 257 32.93 -3.75 -2.77
CA ILE A 257 32.59 -3.21 -1.46
C ILE A 257 31.90 -1.85 -1.61
N VAL A 258 30.87 -1.62 -0.82
CA VAL A 258 30.15 -0.31 -0.82
C VAL A 258 31.08 0.79 -0.32
N VAL A 259 31.32 1.80 -1.18
CA VAL A 259 32.14 2.98 -0.90
C VAL A 259 31.37 4.29 -0.98
N GLY A 260 30.13 4.26 -1.39
CA GLY A 260 29.28 5.45 -1.54
C GLY A 260 27.89 5.11 -2.05
N PHE A 261 27.20 6.14 -2.51
CA PHE A 261 25.90 6.04 -3.18
C PHE A 261 25.96 6.78 -4.53
N GLU A 262 25.13 6.36 -5.46
CA GLU A 262 25.02 6.95 -6.79
C GLU A 262 23.94 8.02 -6.84
N GLY A 263 24.19 9.09 -7.61
CA GLY A 263 23.22 10.16 -7.86
C GLY A 263 22.88 11.02 -6.65
N ASP A 264 21.76 11.72 -6.76
CA ASP A 264 21.23 12.56 -5.70
C ASP A 264 20.42 11.74 -4.69
N LEU A 265 20.44 12.17 -3.43
CA LEU A 265 19.72 11.52 -2.36
C LEU A 265 18.20 11.54 -2.60
N ILE A 266 17.59 10.37 -2.59
CA ILE A 266 16.13 10.19 -2.63
C ILE A 266 15.62 9.96 -1.21
N HIS A 267 14.67 10.80 -0.78
CA HIS A 267 13.97 10.67 0.50
C HIS A 267 12.46 10.78 0.29
N MET A 268 11.64 10.54 1.31
CA MET A 268 10.19 10.45 1.18
C MET A 268 9.50 11.72 0.63
N PHE A 269 10.11 12.91 0.79
CA PHE A 269 9.52 14.17 0.35
C PHE A 269 10.04 14.69 -1.01
N ASN A 270 10.99 14.01 -1.66
CA ASN A 270 11.50 14.38 -2.97
C ASN A 270 11.26 13.33 -4.06
N LYS A 271 10.33 12.38 -3.83
CA LYS A 271 9.89 11.43 -4.85
C LYS A 271 9.04 12.16 -5.91
N ASN A 272 9.69 12.94 -6.76
CA ASN A 272 9.07 13.69 -7.84
C ASN A 272 9.93 13.64 -9.10
N GLU A 273 9.52 14.37 -10.14
CA GLU A 273 10.25 14.44 -11.41
C GLU A 273 11.75 14.76 -11.26
N ASN A 274 12.14 15.63 -10.29
CA ASN A 274 13.53 16.04 -10.14
C ASN A 274 14.45 14.86 -9.79
N ALA A 275 13.97 13.89 -9.02
CA ALA A 275 14.74 12.68 -8.70
C ALA A 275 14.84 11.71 -9.91
N ILE A 276 13.99 11.90 -10.93
CA ILE A 276 13.95 11.06 -12.14
C ILE A 276 14.63 11.76 -13.33
N HIS A 277 14.84 13.08 -13.26
CA HIS A 277 15.39 13.91 -14.35
C HIS A 277 16.77 13.48 -14.87
N SER A 278 17.51 12.67 -14.15
CA SER A 278 18.74 12.04 -14.68
C SER A 278 18.46 10.87 -15.61
N SER A 279 17.18 10.45 -15.74
CA SER A 279 16.78 9.36 -16.62
C SER A 279 15.82 9.89 -17.69
N ASP A 280 16.08 9.56 -18.95
CA ASP A 280 15.19 9.72 -20.10
C ASP A 280 13.95 8.77 -20.02
N TYR A 281 13.56 8.37 -18.77
CA TYR A 281 12.52 7.37 -18.54
C TYR A 281 11.16 7.85 -19.06
N PHE A 282 10.72 9.04 -18.66
CA PHE A 282 9.42 9.56 -19.10
C PHE A 282 9.40 9.93 -20.58
N ASP A 283 10.53 10.36 -21.16
CA ASP A 283 10.63 10.64 -22.60
C ASP A 283 10.35 9.39 -23.43
N LYS A 284 10.78 8.21 -22.95
CA LYS A 284 10.54 6.92 -23.59
C LYS A 284 9.09 6.44 -23.46
N LEU A 285 8.30 7.03 -22.59
CA LEU A 285 6.91 6.67 -22.33
C LEU A 285 5.90 7.53 -23.12
N THR A 286 6.33 8.15 -24.21
CA THR A 286 5.46 9.00 -25.05
C THR A 286 4.14 8.28 -25.40
N GLY A 287 3.03 8.92 -25.07
CA GLY A 287 1.69 8.41 -25.33
C GLY A 287 1.12 7.45 -24.27
N ARG A 288 1.87 7.17 -23.18
CA ARG A 288 1.38 6.43 -22.00
C ARG A 288 0.98 7.40 -20.89
N ASN A 289 -0.14 8.05 -21.09
CA ASN A 289 -0.63 9.15 -20.26
C ASN A 289 -1.66 8.72 -19.20
N ASN A 290 -1.93 7.42 -19.09
CA ASN A 290 -2.75 6.85 -18.01
C ASN A 290 -1.84 6.19 -16.97
N VAL A 291 -2.05 6.52 -15.70
CA VAL A 291 -1.22 6.09 -14.58
C VAL A 291 -2.05 5.37 -13.54
N ILE A 292 -1.59 4.20 -13.09
CA ILE A 292 -1.95 3.65 -11.79
C ILE A 292 -0.79 3.95 -10.85
N LEU A 293 -1.04 4.74 -9.81
CA LEU A 293 -0.07 5.09 -8.79
C LEU A 293 -0.38 4.33 -7.50
N LEU A 294 0.63 3.63 -6.96
CA LEU A 294 0.54 2.85 -5.73
C LEU A 294 1.50 3.43 -4.69
N GLY A 295 1.01 3.68 -3.47
CA GLY A 295 1.85 4.18 -2.39
C GLY A 295 1.28 3.86 -1.01
N ASP A 296 2.11 3.90 0.03
CA ASP A 296 1.70 3.74 1.42
C ASP A 296 1.92 5.00 2.26
N SER A 297 2.35 6.09 1.63
CA SER A 297 2.55 7.39 2.28
C SER A 297 1.98 8.54 1.46
N LEU A 298 1.64 9.65 2.12
CA LEU A 298 1.18 10.88 1.43
C LEU A 298 2.27 11.47 0.54
N GLY A 299 3.56 11.20 0.82
CA GLY A 299 4.68 11.62 -0.02
C GLY A 299 4.65 10.97 -1.42
N ASP A 300 4.08 9.76 -1.53
CA ASP A 300 4.04 9.01 -2.79
C ASP A 300 3.07 9.60 -3.82
N ILE A 301 2.12 10.41 -3.38
CA ILE A 301 1.12 11.07 -4.25
C ILE A 301 1.81 11.90 -5.34
N LYS A 302 3.00 12.43 -5.06
CA LYS A 302 3.78 13.29 -5.96
C LYS A 302 4.58 12.51 -7.02
N MET A 303 4.66 11.17 -6.94
CA MET A 303 5.47 10.37 -7.88
C MET A 303 5.01 10.46 -9.34
N ALA A 304 3.75 10.82 -9.60
CA ALA A 304 3.23 10.99 -10.95
C ALA A 304 3.41 12.41 -11.51
N VAL A 305 3.99 13.36 -10.76
CA VAL A 305 4.11 14.78 -11.20
C VAL A 305 5.00 14.92 -12.44
N GLY A 306 6.00 14.03 -12.62
CA GLY A 306 6.87 14.03 -13.79
C GLY A 306 6.30 13.40 -15.06
N VAL A 307 5.10 12.83 -15.00
CA VAL A 307 4.47 12.22 -16.18
C VAL A 307 4.00 13.32 -17.14
N PRO A 308 4.48 13.32 -18.42
CA PRO A 308 4.07 14.35 -19.38
C PRO A 308 2.57 14.27 -19.68
N GLN A 309 1.83 15.34 -19.40
CA GLN A 309 0.41 15.49 -19.72
C GLN A 309 -0.45 14.24 -19.33
N PRO A 310 -0.47 13.87 -18.04
CA PRO A 310 -1.26 12.72 -17.63
C PRO A 310 -2.75 12.99 -17.90
N SER A 311 -3.41 12.03 -18.58
CA SER A 311 -4.85 12.11 -18.82
C SER A 311 -5.64 11.63 -17.61
N ASN A 312 -5.22 10.49 -17.05
CA ASN A 312 -5.85 9.89 -15.88
C ASN A 312 -4.76 9.38 -14.93
N VAL A 313 -4.90 9.71 -13.65
CA VAL A 313 -4.05 9.19 -12.59
C VAL A 313 -4.96 8.59 -11.52
N LEU A 314 -5.02 7.25 -11.45
CA LEU A 314 -5.70 6.53 -10.39
C LEU A 314 -4.70 6.27 -9.26
N LYS A 315 -4.92 6.92 -8.12
CA LYS A 315 -4.07 6.81 -6.94
C LYS A 315 -4.66 5.83 -5.94
N ILE A 316 -3.93 4.75 -5.65
CA ILE A 316 -4.33 3.72 -4.69
C ILE A 316 -3.37 3.76 -3.51
N GLY A 317 -3.88 4.07 -2.32
CA GLY A 317 -3.10 4.21 -1.10
C GLY A 317 -3.29 3.02 -0.17
N PHE A 318 -2.20 2.46 0.35
CA PHE A 318 -2.21 1.40 1.37
C PHE A 318 -2.05 2.02 2.76
N LEU A 319 -3.14 2.14 3.50
CA LEU A 319 -3.13 2.65 4.88
C LEU A 319 -2.86 1.50 5.84
N ASN A 320 -1.62 1.36 6.24
CA ASN A 320 -1.09 0.21 6.96
C ASN A 320 -1.10 0.34 8.48
N ASP A 321 -1.17 1.57 9.01
CA ASP A 321 -1.15 1.82 10.46
C ASP A 321 -1.91 3.11 10.80
N LYS A 322 -2.23 3.30 12.10
CA LYS A 322 -2.89 4.51 12.64
C LYS A 322 -4.11 4.93 11.81
N VAL A 323 -4.94 3.94 11.46
CA VAL A 323 -6.08 4.12 10.53
C VAL A 323 -6.97 5.27 10.98
N GLU A 324 -7.38 5.32 12.26
CA GLU A 324 -8.28 6.36 12.78
C GLU A 324 -7.69 7.77 12.67
N GLU A 325 -6.36 7.90 12.84
CA GLU A 325 -5.67 9.19 12.81
C GLU A 325 -5.40 9.70 11.39
N ARG A 326 -5.21 8.78 10.42
CA ARG A 326 -4.68 9.09 9.08
C ARG A 326 -5.69 8.95 7.96
N LEU A 327 -6.82 8.28 8.18
CA LEU A 327 -7.76 7.92 7.13
C LEU A 327 -8.25 9.13 6.34
N GLU A 328 -8.60 10.22 7.02
CA GLU A 328 -9.10 11.43 6.35
C GLU A 328 -8.05 12.02 5.39
N ALA A 329 -6.81 12.17 5.85
CA ALA A 329 -5.72 12.69 5.03
C ALA A 329 -5.41 11.76 3.83
N TYR A 330 -5.49 10.42 4.03
CA TYR A 330 -5.32 9.47 2.92
C TYR A 330 -6.46 9.56 1.91
N MET A 331 -7.71 9.70 2.36
CA MET A 331 -8.86 9.88 1.48
C MET A 331 -8.85 11.23 0.74
N ASP A 332 -8.11 12.21 1.21
CA ASP A 332 -7.89 13.49 0.51
C ASP A 332 -6.80 13.38 -0.56
N GLY A 333 -5.82 12.50 -0.36
CA GLY A 333 -4.69 12.32 -1.26
C GLY A 333 -4.84 11.20 -2.29
N PHE A 334 -5.49 10.10 -1.92
CA PHE A 334 -5.69 8.91 -2.76
C PHE A 334 -7.14 8.77 -3.20
N ASP A 335 -7.36 8.28 -4.41
CA ASP A 335 -8.68 8.01 -4.96
C ASP A 335 -9.31 6.75 -4.31
N ILE A 336 -8.49 5.72 -4.05
CA ILE A 336 -8.85 4.49 -3.33
C ILE A 336 -7.89 4.30 -2.17
N VAL A 337 -8.41 4.09 -0.96
CA VAL A 337 -7.61 3.77 0.22
C VAL A 337 -7.91 2.34 0.66
N LEU A 338 -6.86 1.53 0.80
CA LEU A 338 -6.91 0.14 1.22
C LEU A 338 -6.39 0.03 2.66
N ILE A 339 -7.27 -0.38 3.58
CA ILE A 339 -6.96 -0.44 5.02
C ILE A 339 -6.43 -1.83 5.36
N ASP A 340 -5.19 -1.90 5.86
CA ASP A 340 -4.50 -3.13 6.30
C ASP A 340 -4.59 -4.27 5.26
N ASP A 341 -4.70 -3.92 3.99
CA ASP A 341 -4.75 -4.88 2.89
C ASP A 341 -3.34 -5.38 2.56
N GLN A 342 -3.12 -6.67 2.74
CA GLN A 342 -1.83 -7.32 2.48
C GLN A 342 -1.78 -7.96 1.07
N THR A 343 -2.69 -7.53 0.16
CA THR A 343 -2.83 -8.06 -1.20
C THR A 343 -2.72 -6.98 -2.28
N MET A 344 -2.60 -7.38 -3.53
CA MET A 344 -2.76 -6.55 -4.73
C MET A 344 -4.11 -6.82 -5.42
N ASP A 345 -5.09 -7.36 -4.72
CA ASP A 345 -6.34 -7.84 -5.34
C ASP A 345 -7.12 -6.72 -6.01
N VAL A 346 -7.20 -5.54 -5.39
CA VAL A 346 -7.89 -4.38 -5.98
C VAL A 346 -7.17 -3.93 -7.26
N VAL A 347 -5.85 -3.82 -7.23
CA VAL A 347 -5.04 -3.44 -8.41
C VAL A 347 -5.17 -4.48 -9.51
N ASN A 348 -5.05 -5.77 -9.17
CA ASN A 348 -5.23 -6.88 -10.11
C ASN A 348 -6.62 -6.90 -10.72
N SER A 349 -7.65 -6.54 -9.94
CA SER A 349 -9.03 -6.49 -10.44
C SER A 349 -9.21 -5.36 -11.46
N VAL A 350 -8.63 -4.18 -11.22
CA VAL A 350 -8.62 -3.09 -12.21
C VAL A 350 -7.90 -3.52 -13.50
N VAL A 351 -6.72 -4.13 -13.38
CA VAL A 351 -5.93 -4.60 -14.54
C VAL A 351 -6.69 -5.68 -15.32
N ARG A 352 -7.38 -6.60 -14.65
CA ARG A 352 -8.20 -7.63 -15.32
C ARG A 352 -9.38 -7.06 -16.12
N LEU A 353 -9.97 -5.94 -15.68
CA LEU A 353 -11.03 -5.30 -16.46
C LEU A 353 -10.54 -4.68 -17.78
N MET A 354 -9.23 -4.50 -17.93
CA MET A 354 -8.62 -3.98 -19.16
C MET A 354 -8.39 -5.09 -20.22
N GLU A 355 -8.54 -6.38 -19.83
CA GLU A 355 -8.48 -7.53 -20.72
C GLU A 355 -9.75 -7.64 -21.56
#